data_18a80bde0e20cbf7d14c30b29570f298
#
_entry.id   18a80bde0e20cbf7d14c30b29570f298
#
_cell.length_a   1.000
_cell.length_b   1.000
_cell.length_c   1.000
_cell.angle_alpha   90.00
_cell.angle_beta   90.00
_cell.angle_gamma   90.00
#
_symmetry.space_group_name_H-M   'P 1'
#
loop_
_entity.id
_entity.type
_entity.pdbx_description
1 polymer ?
#
loop_
_entity_poly.entity_id
_entity_poly.type
_entity_poly.pdbx_seq_one_letter_code
_entity_poly.pdbx_strand_id
1 'polypeptide(L)'
;HLLESSADAFDSIQRTVYFSGVGGCLVLFGGLASYMTTPNVNLTLWPVAVVIGVPLLFCLFMLEQGEEAASELASHGIVAGVLPPGMKEDEYLELESDQKNLIESLRLKATMAYPVAFLPVAGQLMDGVATYIGIDFFGYTEKHIVSEAAVNLFDTALTFAVLKFGIGGVVFWFYTMANFEYRQQHLRLLIGLALMVVGMAPGLRNVGRLMLGV
;
A
#
# COMPACT_ATOMS: atom_id res chain seq x y z
N HIS A 1 12.52 6.29 26.39
CA HIS A 1 13.40 7.23 25.67
C HIS A 1 13.08 7.33 24.18
N LEU A 2 12.97 6.21 23.41
CA LEU A 2 12.62 6.25 21.98
C LEU A 2 11.16 6.68 21.76
N LEU A 3 10.25 6.25 22.61
CA LEU A 3 8.82 6.61 22.54
C LEU A 3 8.58 8.06 22.97
N GLU A 4 9.30 8.56 23.96
CA GLU A 4 9.24 9.97 24.39
C GLU A 4 9.77 10.91 23.30
N SER A 5 10.92 10.58 22.70
CA SER A 5 11.50 11.38 21.61
C SER A 5 10.58 11.45 20.38
N SER A 6 9.85 10.37 20.08
CA SER A 6 8.89 10.35 18.96
C SER A 6 7.62 11.16 19.27
N ALA A 7 7.18 11.16 20.55
CA ALA A 7 5.97 11.86 20.97
C ALA A 7 6.11 13.39 20.89
N ASP A 8 7.31 13.91 21.11
CA ASP A 8 7.57 15.37 21.04
C ASP A 8 7.67 15.89 19.59
N ALA A 9 7.88 14.97 18.62
CA ALA A 9 7.94 15.33 17.20
C ALA A 9 6.57 15.54 16.54
N PHE A 10 5.48 15.10 17.18
CA PHE A 10 4.13 15.14 16.63
C PHE A 10 3.24 16.15 17.35
N ASP A 11 2.31 16.75 16.63
CA ASP A 11 1.21 17.51 17.23
C ASP A 11 0.24 16.59 17.99
N SER A 12 -0.71 17.18 18.74
CA SER A 12 -1.60 16.41 19.63
C SER A 12 -2.47 15.38 18.88
N ILE A 13 -2.88 15.65 17.63
CA ILE A 13 -3.70 14.75 16.81
C ILE A 13 -2.85 13.58 16.32
N GLN A 14 -1.67 13.87 15.75
CA GLN A 14 -0.73 12.86 15.27
C GLN A 14 -0.31 11.92 16.42
N ARG A 15 -0.08 12.48 17.59
CA ARG A 15 0.26 11.76 18.83
C ARG A 15 -0.85 10.78 19.22
N THR A 16 -2.10 11.24 19.20
CA THR A 16 -3.27 10.40 19.49
C THR A 16 -3.40 9.24 18.48
N VAL A 17 -3.27 9.51 17.19
CA VAL A 17 -3.31 8.47 16.14
C VAL A 17 -2.18 7.46 16.30
N TYR A 18 -0.97 7.94 16.58
CA TYR A 18 0.21 7.08 16.78
C TYR A 18 0.01 6.13 17.98
N PHE A 19 -0.34 6.66 19.16
CA PHE A 19 -0.52 5.83 20.35
C PHE A 19 -1.73 4.90 20.25
N SER A 20 -2.81 5.33 19.60
CA SER A 20 -3.96 4.46 19.33
C SER A 20 -3.56 3.30 18.39
N GLY A 21 -2.76 3.58 17.35
CA GLY A 21 -2.22 2.57 16.45
C GLY A 21 -1.30 1.58 17.15
N VAL A 22 -0.35 2.08 17.94
CA VAL A 22 0.55 1.23 18.75
C VAL A 22 -0.23 0.38 19.74
N GLY A 23 -1.19 0.97 20.46
CA GLY A 23 -2.05 0.26 21.41
C GLY A 23 -2.86 -0.84 20.71
N GLY A 24 -3.48 -0.53 19.58
CA GLY A 24 -4.18 -1.51 18.75
C GLY A 24 -3.30 -2.67 18.29
N CYS A 25 -2.09 -2.38 17.81
CA CYS A 25 -1.12 -3.40 17.46
C CYS A 25 -0.74 -4.30 18.63
N LEU A 26 -0.47 -3.72 19.81
CA LEU A 26 -0.14 -4.49 21.00
C LEU A 26 -1.26 -5.44 21.43
N VAL A 27 -2.52 -4.98 21.37
CA VAL A 27 -3.70 -5.82 21.68
C VAL A 27 -3.83 -6.95 20.65
N LEU A 28 -3.71 -6.66 19.36
CA LEU A 28 -3.82 -7.66 18.29
C LEU A 28 -2.69 -8.70 18.38
N PHE A 29 -1.44 -8.26 18.51
CA PHE A 29 -0.29 -9.17 18.60
C PHE A 29 -0.30 -9.94 19.93
N GLY A 30 -0.73 -9.33 21.03
CA GLY A 30 -0.90 -10.01 22.31
C GLY A 30 -1.99 -11.09 22.25
N GLY A 31 -3.13 -10.79 21.65
CA GLY A 31 -4.20 -11.76 21.39
C GLY A 31 -3.75 -12.92 20.49
N LEU A 32 -3.03 -12.59 19.41
CA LEU A 32 -2.47 -13.59 18.51
C LEU A 32 -1.45 -14.48 19.23
N ALA A 33 -0.50 -13.91 19.97
CA ALA A 33 0.49 -14.65 20.75
C ALA A 33 -0.18 -15.57 21.78
N SER A 34 -1.21 -15.08 22.46
CA SER A 34 -1.99 -15.90 23.40
C SER A 34 -2.69 -17.07 22.71
N TYR A 35 -3.26 -16.85 21.53
CA TYR A 35 -3.89 -17.92 20.75
C TYR A 35 -2.86 -18.96 20.26
N MET A 36 -1.67 -18.54 19.87
CA MET A 36 -0.58 -19.43 19.42
C MET A 36 -0.10 -20.38 20.51
N THR A 37 -0.30 -20.06 21.79
CA THR A 37 0.04 -20.93 22.93
C THR A 37 -1.06 -21.93 23.26
N THR A 38 -2.22 -21.88 22.56
CA THR A 38 -3.33 -22.80 22.79
C THR A 38 -2.96 -24.21 22.28
N PRO A 39 -3.23 -25.28 23.06
CA PRO A 39 -2.99 -26.65 22.61
C PRO A 39 -3.73 -26.95 21.30
N ASN A 40 -3.09 -27.68 20.40
CA ASN A 40 -3.61 -28.12 19.08
C ASN A 40 -3.64 -27.03 17.98
N VAL A 41 -3.02 -25.89 18.13
CA VAL A 41 -2.82 -24.94 17.05
C VAL A 41 -1.60 -25.37 16.23
N ASN A 42 -1.83 -25.73 14.97
CA ASN A 42 -0.77 -26.03 14.01
C ASN A 42 -0.39 -24.76 13.25
N LEU A 43 0.71 -24.14 13.64
CA LEU A 43 1.18 -22.93 12.99
C LEU A 43 1.87 -23.22 11.66
N THR A 44 1.41 -22.55 10.61
CA THR A 44 2.05 -22.60 9.30
C THR A 44 2.63 -21.22 8.96
N LEU A 45 3.96 -21.08 9.05
CA LEU A 45 4.62 -19.77 8.94
C LEU A 45 5.05 -19.39 7.51
N TRP A 46 5.22 -20.36 6.60
CA TRP A 46 5.67 -20.05 5.24
C TRP A 46 4.73 -19.12 4.46
N PRO A 47 3.37 -19.21 4.60
CA PRO A 47 2.50 -18.28 3.88
C PRO A 47 2.70 -16.83 4.34
N VAL A 48 2.96 -16.63 5.64
CA VAL A 48 3.26 -15.31 6.21
C VAL A 48 4.48 -14.71 5.53
N ALA A 49 5.55 -15.48 5.39
CA ALA A 49 6.79 -15.03 4.74
C ALA A 49 6.55 -14.64 3.28
N VAL A 50 5.73 -15.38 2.53
CA VAL A 50 5.43 -15.09 1.12
C VAL A 50 4.48 -13.88 1.00
N VAL A 51 3.36 -13.89 1.73
CA VAL A 51 2.32 -12.85 1.62
C VAL A 51 2.81 -11.49 2.08
N ILE A 52 3.70 -11.44 3.06
CA ILE A 52 4.32 -10.18 3.52
C ILE A 52 5.59 -9.89 2.71
N GLY A 53 6.41 -10.89 2.45
CA GLY A 53 7.71 -10.72 1.79
C GLY A 53 7.60 -10.21 0.36
N VAL A 54 6.66 -10.74 -0.44
CA VAL A 54 6.47 -10.32 -1.83
C VAL A 54 6.08 -8.84 -1.94
N PRO A 55 5.05 -8.32 -1.23
CA PRO A 55 4.74 -6.89 -1.25
C PRO A 55 5.86 -6.02 -0.67
N LEU A 56 6.57 -6.49 0.36
CA LEU A 56 7.70 -5.76 0.94
C LEU A 56 8.84 -5.60 -0.08
N LEU A 57 9.23 -6.67 -0.75
CA LEU A 57 10.26 -6.63 -1.81
C LEU A 57 9.83 -5.72 -2.95
N PHE A 58 8.55 -5.74 -3.31
CA PHE A 58 7.99 -4.82 -4.31
C PHE A 58 8.08 -3.35 -3.85
N CYS A 59 7.76 -3.05 -2.60
CA CYS A 59 7.93 -1.70 -2.03
C CYS A 59 9.39 -1.24 -2.07
N LEU A 60 10.31 -2.11 -1.67
CA LEU A 60 11.74 -1.80 -1.70
C LEU A 60 12.23 -1.54 -3.12
N PHE A 61 11.78 -2.35 -4.07
CA PHE A 61 12.07 -2.13 -5.49
C PHE A 61 11.54 -0.77 -5.98
N MET A 62 10.29 -0.42 -5.67
CA MET A 62 9.72 0.87 -6.06
C MET A 62 10.48 2.04 -5.43
N LEU A 63 10.84 1.95 -4.15
CA LEU A 63 11.63 2.96 -3.46
C LEU A 63 13.00 3.16 -4.13
N GLU A 64 13.74 2.07 -4.36
CA GLU A 64 15.05 2.11 -5.00
C GLU A 64 14.99 2.75 -6.40
N GLN A 65 13.99 2.40 -7.21
CA GLN A 65 13.82 2.94 -8.56
C GLN A 65 13.38 4.41 -8.57
N GLY A 66 12.70 4.87 -7.52
CA GLY A 66 12.10 6.20 -7.46
C GLY A 66 12.89 7.24 -6.67
N GLU A 67 13.78 6.82 -5.76
CA GLU A 67 14.43 7.70 -4.78
C GLU A 67 15.24 8.83 -5.43
N GLU A 68 16.03 8.53 -6.44
CA GLU A 68 16.85 9.53 -7.16
C GLU A 68 15.96 10.62 -7.79
N ALA A 69 14.93 10.22 -8.53
CA ALA A 69 14.01 11.15 -9.19
C ALA A 69 13.19 11.97 -8.17
N ALA A 70 12.76 11.34 -7.06
CA ALA A 70 12.04 12.03 -6.01
C ALA A 70 12.94 13.03 -5.28
N SER A 71 14.21 12.68 -5.03
CA SER A 71 15.21 13.56 -4.40
C SER A 71 15.53 14.75 -5.29
N GLU A 72 15.67 14.54 -6.60
CA GLU A 72 15.90 15.62 -7.57
C GLU A 72 14.73 16.61 -7.57
N LEU A 73 13.48 16.15 -7.65
CA LEU A 73 12.30 17.02 -7.55
C LEU A 73 12.25 17.74 -6.19
N ALA A 74 12.54 17.04 -5.10
CA ALA A 74 12.54 17.61 -3.76
C ALA A 74 13.60 18.71 -3.59
N SER A 75 14.76 18.62 -4.26
CA SER A 75 15.79 19.67 -4.27
C SER A 75 15.30 21.00 -4.88
N HIS A 76 14.27 20.91 -5.74
CA HIS A 76 13.58 22.08 -6.32
C HIS A 76 12.30 22.45 -5.54
N GLY A 77 12.04 21.83 -4.38
CA GLY A 77 10.84 22.07 -3.57
C GLY A 77 9.55 21.50 -4.17
N ILE A 78 9.67 20.50 -5.06
CA ILE A 78 8.57 19.94 -5.81
C ILE A 78 8.28 18.50 -5.32
N VAL A 79 6.99 18.17 -5.24
CA VAL A 79 6.51 16.80 -4.99
C VAL A 79 5.76 16.32 -6.22
N ALA A 80 6.14 15.19 -6.80
CA ALA A 80 5.47 14.67 -7.98
C ALA A 80 3.97 14.47 -7.73
N GLY A 81 3.15 14.96 -8.67
CA GLY A 81 1.70 14.90 -8.60
C GLY A 81 1.06 15.93 -7.66
N VAL A 82 1.83 16.91 -7.13
CA VAL A 82 1.31 18.04 -6.36
C VAL A 82 1.76 19.32 -7.03
N LEU A 83 0.80 20.17 -7.37
CA LEU A 83 1.07 21.47 -8.00
C LEU A 83 1.64 22.47 -7.00
N PRO A 84 2.45 23.44 -7.45
CA PRO A 84 2.95 24.52 -6.62
C PRO A 84 1.81 25.31 -5.92
N PRO A 85 2.07 25.91 -4.73
CA PRO A 85 1.07 26.70 -4.03
C PRO A 85 0.52 27.82 -4.91
N GLY A 86 -0.81 27.90 -5.01
CA GLY A 86 -1.53 28.94 -5.78
C GLY A 86 -1.73 28.62 -7.25
N MET A 87 -1.12 27.58 -7.78
CA MET A 87 -1.30 27.15 -9.18
C MET A 87 -2.48 26.21 -9.29
N LYS A 88 -3.34 26.41 -10.29
CA LYS A 88 -4.44 25.51 -10.66
C LYS A 88 -4.00 24.54 -11.75
N GLU A 89 -4.75 23.45 -11.89
CA GLU A 89 -4.45 22.43 -12.91
C GLU A 89 -4.49 23.00 -14.33
N ASP A 90 -5.50 23.82 -14.67
CA ASP A 90 -5.62 24.43 -15.98
C ASP A 90 -4.40 25.31 -16.31
N GLU A 91 -3.95 26.12 -15.35
CA GLU A 91 -2.76 26.97 -15.49
C GLU A 91 -1.48 26.15 -15.68
N TYR A 92 -1.38 25.02 -14.94
CA TYR A 92 -0.25 24.10 -15.10
C TYR A 92 -0.22 23.44 -16.47
N LEU A 93 -1.39 23.02 -16.99
CA LEU A 93 -1.48 22.38 -18.30
C LEU A 93 -1.06 23.31 -19.44
N GLU A 94 -1.39 24.60 -19.34
CA GLU A 94 -1.02 25.62 -20.34
C GLU A 94 0.41 26.14 -20.18
N LEU A 95 1.07 25.88 -19.01
CA LEU A 95 2.41 26.37 -18.74
C LEU A 95 3.43 25.69 -19.65
N GLU A 96 4.23 26.48 -20.36
CA GLU A 96 5.45 26.03 -21.03
C GLU A 96 6.67 26.52 -20.25
N SER A 97 7.35 25.65 -19.52
CA SER A 97 8.54 26.00 -18.76
C SER A 97 9.48 24.80 -18.63
N ASP A 98 10.78 25.09 -18.46
CA ASP A 98 11.79 24.06 -18.21
C ASP A 98 11.47 23.28 -16.92
N GLN A 99 10.88 23.95 -15.93
CA GLN A 99 10.46 23.32 -14.68
C GLN A 99 9.35 22.28 -14.89
N LYS A 100 8.36 22.59 -15.75
CA LYS A 100 7.33 21.60 -16.11
C LYS A 100 7.93 20.40 -16.84
N ASN A 101 8.82 20.65 -17.79
CA ASN A 101 9.51 19.59 -18.54
C ASN A 101 10.29 18.68 -17.59
N LEU A 102 10.99 19.24 -16.60
CA LEU A 102 11.68 18.48 -15.55
C LEU A 102 10.69 17.63 -14.76
N ILE A 103 9.60 18.23 -14.27
CA ILE A 103 8.56 17.51 -13.51
C ILE A 103 8.02 16.33 -14.31
N GLU A 104 7.61 16.55 -15.55
CA GLU A 104 7.02 15.52 -16.39
C GLU A 104 8.02 14.40 -16.73
N SER A 105 9.29 14.72 -16.95
CA SER A 105 10.34 13.73 -17.24
C SER A 105 10.65 12.80 -16.06
N LEU A 106 10.57 13.30 -14.84
CA LEU A 106 10.88 12.55 -13.62
C LEU A 106 9.63 11.97 -12.93
N ARG A 107 8.43 12.42 -13.30
CA ARG A 107 7.17 12.17 -12.61
C ARG A 107 6.89 10.69 -12.37
N LEU A 108 7.00 9.85 -13.40
CA LEU A 108 6.74 8.42 -13.30
C LEU A 108 7.66 7.77 -12.25
N LYS A 109 8.96 8.04 -12.36
CA LYS A 109 9.95 7.47 -11.43
C LYS A 109 9.77 8.02 -10.01
N ALA A 110 9.65 9.34 -9.86
CA ALA A 110 9.49 9.96 -8.56
C ALA A 110 8.22 9.46 -7.83
N THR A 111 7.12 9.19 -8.56
CA THR A 111 5.89 8.64 -7.97
C THR A 111 6.13 7.27 -7.34
N MET A 112 7.08 6.47 -7.83
CA MET A 112 7.43 5.17 -7.26
C MET A 112 7.98 5.28 -5.83
N ALA A 113 8.62 6.38 -5.46
CA ALA A 113 9.18 6.58 -4.12
C ALA A 113 8.15 7.07 -3.08
N TYR A 114 6.94 7.46 -3.49
CA TYR A 114 5.96 7.99 -2.55
C TYR A 114 5.09 6.89 -1.93
N PRO A 115 5.02 6.83 -0.57
CA PRO A 115 4.18 5.86 0.14
C PRO A 115 2.71 5.89 -0.28
N VAL A 116 2.19 7.07 -0.61
CA VAL A 116 0.81 7.25 -1.08
C VAL A 116 0.53 6.50 -2.38
N ALA A 117 1.53 6.20 -3.18
CA ALA A 117 1.41 5.44 -4.42
C ALA A 117 1.75 3.95 -4.23
N PHE A 118 2.91 3.62 -3.62
CA PHE A 118 3.34 2.23 -3.55
C PHE A 118 2.62 1.39 -2.47
N LEU A 119 2.19 1.98 -1.35
CA LEU A 119 1.49 1.23 -0.31
C LEU A 119 0.11 0.68 -0.75
N PRO A 120 -0.74 1.43 -1.49
CA PRO A 120 -1.93 0.86 -2.09
C PRO A 120 -1.65 -0.31 -3.03
N VAL A 121 -0.60 -0.21 -3.86
CA VAL A 121 -0.20 -1.31 -4.77
C VAL A 121 0.23 -2.54 -3.96
N ALA A 122 1.06 -2.35 -2.94
CA ALA A 122 1.48 -3.40 -2.03
C ALA A 122 0.28 -4.06 -1.31
N GLY A 123 -0.72 -3.27 -0.93
CA GLY A 123 -1.96 -3.78 -0.34
C GLY A 123 -2.72 -4.70 -1.29
N GLN A 124 -2.91 -4.29 -2.55
CA GLN A 124 -3.56 -5.13 -3.56
C GLN A 124 -2.76 -6.41 -3.84
N LEU A 125 -1.42 -6.29 -3.90
CA LEU A 125 -0.55 -7.46 -4.09
C LEU A 125 -0.63 -8.42 -2.89
N MET A 126 -0.67 -7.91 -1.66
CA MET A 126 -0.85 -8.71 -0.44
C MET A 126 -2.16 -9.50 -0.46
N ASP A 127 -3.27 -8.84 -0.79
CA ASP A 127 -4.58 -9.50 -0.89
C ASP A 127 -4.60 -10.55 -1.99
N GLY A 128 -4.06 -10.23 -3.17
CA GLY A 128 -3.97 -11.17 -4.29
C GLY A 128 -3.14 -12.42 -3.95
N VAL A 129 -1.95 -12.25 -3.37
CA VAL A 129 -1.06 -13.36 -3.00
C VAL A 129 -1.65 -14.18 -1.86
N ALA A 130 -2.26 -13.54 -0.85
CA ALA A 130 -2.90 -14.25 0.26
C ALA A 130 -4.09 -15.10 -0.21
N THR A 131 -4.90 -14.58 -1.11
CA THR A 131 -6.05 -15.29 -1.70
C THR A 131 -5.58 -16.45 -2.58
N TYR A 132 -4.56 -16.24 -3.42
CA TYR A 132 -3.97 -17.29 -4.24
C TYR A 132 -3.47 -18.46 -3.38
N ILE A 133 -2.67 -18.18 -2.36
CA ILE A 133 -2.16 -19.21 -1.47
C ILE A 133 -3.32 -19.91 -0.73
N GLY A 134 -4.29 -19.16 -0.25
CA GLY A 134 -5.44 -19.72 0.47
C GLY A 134 -6.25 -20.71 -0.36
N ILE A 135 -6.51 -20.40 -1.61
CA ILE A 135 -7.32 -21.25 -2.49
C ILE A 135 -6.51 -22.44 -3.02
N ASP A 136 -5.36 -22.18 -3.65
CA ASP A 136 -4.62 -23.21 -4.38
C ASP A 136 -3.82 -24.16 -3.47
N PHE A 137 -3.38 -23.71 -2.28
CA PHE A 137 -2.58 -24.53 -1.37
C PHE A 137 -3.31 -25.00 -0.12
N PHE A 138 -4.32 -24.25 0.33
CA PHE A 138 -5.09 -24.59 1.55
C PHE A 138 -6.52 -25.01 1.28
N GLY A 139 -6.98 -24.96 0.02
CA GLY A 139 -8.31 -25.35 -0.38
C GLY A 139 -9.43 -24.45 0.16
N TYR A 140 -9.11 -23.17 0.44
CA TYR A 140 -10.13 -22.23 0.89
C TYR A 140 -11.09 -21.90 -0.24
N THR A 141 -12.37 -21.72 0.11
CA THR A 141 -13.38 -21.28 -0.85
C THR A 141 -13.53 -19.77 -0.82
N GLU A 142 -13.50 -19.17 -2.01
CA GLU A 142 -13.76 -17.72 -2.17
C GLU A 142 -15.29 -17.51 -2.23
N LYS A 143 -15.76 -16.48 -1.51
CA LYS A 143 -17.20 -16.15 -1.43
C LYS A 143 -17.58 -14.93 -2.27
N HIS A 144 -16.60 -14.24 -2.88
CA HIS A 144 -16.87 -13.07 -3.70
C HIS A 144 -17.09 -13.48 -5.17
N ILE A 145 -18.19 -13.02 -5.74
CA ILE A 145 -18.63 -13.37 -7.11
C ILE A 145 -17.53 -13.10 -8.16
N VAL A 146 -16.82 -11.98 -8.05
CA VAL A 146 -15.76 -11.60 -9.00
C VAL A 146 -14.55 -12.52 -8.89
N SER A 147 -14.16 -12.88 -7.67
CA SER A 147 -13.05 -13.81 -7.42
C SER A 147 -13.39 -15.21 -7.88
N GLU A 148 -14.60 -15.69 -7.59
CA GLU A 148 -15.10 -16.99 -8.02
C GLU A 148 -15.14 -17.08 -9.55
N ALA A 149 -15.62 -16.04 -10.25
CA ALA A 149 -15.64 -16.00 -11.71
C ALA A 149 -14.22 -16.03 -12.30
N ALA A 150 -13.26 -15.30 -11.71
CA ALA A 150 -11.86 -15.31 -12.15
C ALA A 150 -11.19 -16.67 -11.94
N VAL A 151 -11.41 -17.33 -10.81
CA VAL A 151 -10.88 -18.66 -10.50
C VAL A 151 -11.49 -19.71 -11.44
N ASN A 152 -12.80 -19.68 -11.65
CA ASN A 152 -13.50 -20.63 -12.51
C ASN A 152 -13.11 -20.51 -13.99
N LEU A 153 -12.62 -19.35 -14.43
CA LEU A 153 -12.23 -19.14 -15.83
C LEU A 153 -10.91 -19.85 -16.19
N PHE A 154 -10.00 -20.02 -15.22
CA PHE A 154 -8.62 -20.49 -15.46
C PHE A 154 -8.21 -21.64 -14.51
N ASP A 155 -9.10 -22.18 -13.71
CA ASP A 155 -8.85 -23.23 -12.72
C ASP A 155 -7.72 -22.93 -11.71
N THR A 156 -7.40 -21.65 -11.48
CA THR A 156 -6.39 -21.22 -10.52
C THR A 156 -6.68 -19.83 -9.95
N ALA A 157 -6.47 -19.66 -8.66
CA ALA A 157 -6.57 -18.37 -8.00
C ALA A 157 -5.42 -17.41 -8.36
N LEU A 158 -4.38 -17.85 -9.08
CA LEU A 158 -3.35 -16.99 -9.61
C LEU A 158 -3.93 -15.86 -10.48
N THR A 159 -5.00 -16.16 -11.23
CA THR A 159 -5.72 -15.15 -12.03
C THR A 159 -6.24 -14.00 -11.18
N PHE A 160 -6.73 -14.29 -9.99
CA PHE A 160 -7.16 -13.27 -9.06
C PHE A 160 -5.98 -12.43 -8.53
N ALA A 161 -4.84 -13.06 -8.26
CA ALA A 161 -3.62 -12.32 -7.87
C ALA A 161 -3.16 -11.37 -8.99
N VAL A 162 -3.20 -11.82 -10.26
CA VAL A 162 -2.88 -10.97 -11.43
C VAL A 162 -3.89 -9.83 -11.57
N LEU A 163 -5.17 -10.08 -11.37
CA LEU A 163 -6.22 -9.05 -11.40
C LEU A 163 -5.96 -7.99 -10.32
N LYS A 164 -5.65 -8.41 -9.09
CA LYS A 164 -5.32 -7.51 -7.98
C LYS A 164 -4.07 -6.68 -8.25
N PHE A 165 -3.05 -7.29 -8.83
CA PHE A 165 -1.86 -6.54 -9.28
C PHE A 165 -2.21 -5.52 -10.38
N GLY A 166 -3.08 -5.88 -11.32
CA GLY A 166 -3.61 -4.96 -12.34
C GLY A 166 -4.35 -3.76 -11.73
N ILE A 167 -5.18 -3.99 -10.70
CA ILE A 167 -5.83 -2.91 -9.93
C ILE A 167 -4.78 -2.02 -9.27
N GLY A 168 -3.73 -2.60 -8.67
CA GLY A 168 -2.60 -1.86 -8.15
C GLY A 168 -1.92 -0.99 -9.21
N GLY A 169 -1.73 -1.52 -10.43
CA GLY A 169 -1.21 -0.78 -11.59
C GLY A 169 -2.09 0.42 -11.97
N VAL A 170 -3.41 0.26 -11.97
CA VAL A 170 -4.36 1.36 -12.21
C VAL A 170 -4.26 2.43 -11.12
N VAL A 171 -4.13 2.04 -9.86
CA VAL A 171 -3.94 2.98 -8.74
C VAL A 171 -2.61 3.74 -8.90
N PHE A 172 -1.53 3.05 -9.23
CA PHE A 172 -0.24 3.68 -9.49
C PHE A 172 -0.31 4.66 -10.66
N TRP A 173 -0.94 4.25 -11.78
CA TRP A 173 -1.16 5.09 -12.95
C TRP A 173 -1.95 6.36 -12.58
N PHE A 174 -3.02 6.22 -11.78
CA PHE A 174 -3.79 7.35 -11.28
C PHE A 174 -2.90 8.35 -10.54
N TYR A 175 -2.06 7.91 -9.59
CA TYR A 175 -1.14 8.79 -8.86
C TYR A 175 -0.05 9.42 -9.75
N THR A 176 0.30 8.76 -10.84
CA THR A 176 1.25 9.30 -11.81
C THR A 176 0.62 10.38 -12.67
N MET A 177 -0.65 10.23 -13.06
CA MET A 177 -1.33 11.17 -13.98
C MET A 177 -2.02 12.33 -13.25
N ALA A 178 -2.47 12.12 -12.01
CA ALA A 178 -3.25 13.12 -11.28
C ALA A 178 -2.37 14.33 -10.87
N ASN A 179 -2.91 15.52 -11.09
CA ASN A 179 -2.37 16.79 -10.64
C ASN A 179 -3.19 17.28 -9.45
N PHE A 180 -2.70 17.06 -8.25
CA PHE A 180 -3.39 17.56 -7.05
C PHE A 180 -2.96 19.01 -6.79
N GLU A 181 -3.91 19.92 -6.67
CA GLU A 181 -3.61 21.27 -6.18
C GLU A 181 -3.02 21.20 -4.77
N TYR A 182 -2.19 22.17 -4.41
CA TYR A 182 -1.55 22.21 -3.09
C TYR A 182 -2.54 22.05 -1.93
N ARG A 183 -3.73 22.66 -2.03
CA ARG A 183 -4.83 22.54 -1.05
C ARG A 183 -5.44 21.13 -0.97
N GLN A 184 -5.23 20.28 -1.97
CA GLN A 184 -5.79 18.92 -2.07
C GLN A 184 -4.83 17.83 -1.56
N GLN A 185 -3.71 18.19 -0.96
CA GLN A 185 -2.73 17.21 -0.45
C GLN A 185 -3.35 16.25 0.57
N HIS A 186 -4.24 16.74 1.44
CA HIS A 186 -4.95 15.90 2.40
C HIS A 186 -5.88 14.89 1.71
N LEU A 187 -6.56 15.32 0.63
CA LEU A 187 -7.39 14.42 -0.18
C LEU A 187 -6.53 13.34 -0.86
N ARG A 188 -5.39 13.71 -1.42
CA ARG A 188 -4.41 12.77 -1.99
C ARG A 188 -4.00 11.71 -0.98
N LEU A 189 -3.65 12.11 0.24
CA LEU A 189 -3.27 11.20 1.33
C LEU A 189 -4.44 10.31 1.77
N LEU A 190 -5.64 10.88 1.88
CA LEU A 190 -6.85 10.14 2.27
C LEU A 190 -7.21 9.05 1.25
N ILE A 191 -7.14 9.36 -0.05
CA ILE A 191 -7.35 8.40 -1.13
C ILE A 191 -6.32 7.26 -1.03
N GLY A 192 -5.03 7.58 -0.87
CA GLY A 192 -3.97 6.58 -0.72
C GLY A 192 -4.17 5.69 0.49
N LEU A 193 -4.51 6.28 1.63
CA LEU A 193 -4.81 5.53 2.85
C LEU A 193 -6.02 4.60 2.67
N ALA A 194 -7.11 5.08 2.09
CA ALA A 194 -8.29 4.28 1.84
C ALA A 194 -7.98 3.08 0.92
N LEU A 195 -7.28 3.32 -0.19
CA LEU A 195 -6.90 2.27 -1.14
C LEU A 195 -5.91 1.26 -0.54
N MET A 196 -4.98 1.73 0.30
CA MET A 196 -4.08 0.86 1.05
C MET A 196 -4.86 -0.05 2.01
N VAL A 197 -5.79 0.50 2.79
CA VAL A 197 -6.61 -0.26 3.75
C VAL A 197 -7.47 -1.29 3.04
N VAL A 198 -8.11 -0.93 1.91
CA VAL A 198 -8.94 -1.85 1.11
C VAL A 198 -8.15 -3.07 0.60
N GLY A 199 -6.86 -2.91 0.30
CA GLY A 199 -5.99 -4.03 -0.07
C GLY A 199 -5.39 -4.76 1.13
N MET A 200 -4.79 -4.02 2.08
CA MET A 200 -4.06 -4.63 3.21
C MET A 200 -4.96 -5.35 4.21
N ALA A 201 -6.15 -4.82 4.51
CA ALA A 201 -7.00 -5.43 5.53
C ALA A 201 -7.44 -6.87 5.18
N PRO A 202 -7.97 -7.17 3.98
CA PRO A 202 -8.28 -8.54 3.61
C PRO A 202 -7.02 -9.40 3.48
N GLY A 203 -5.91 -8.86 2.97
CA GLY A 203 -4.63 -9.56 2.89
C GLY A 203 -4.13 -10.01 4.27
N LEU A 204 -4.08 -9.10 5.25
CA LEU A 204 -3.67 -9.40 6.63
C LEU A 204 -4.63 -10.39 7.32
N ARG A 205 -5.94 -10.24 7.11
CA ARG A 205 -6.92 -11.22 7.60
C ARG A 205 -6.63 -12.61 7.07
N ASN A 206 -6.36 -12.73 5.77
CA ASN A 206 -6.05 -14.02 5.15
C ASN A 206 -4.70 -14.57 5.65
N VAL A 207 -3.69 -13.74 5.87
CA VAL A 207 -2.42 -14.13 6.52
C VAL A 207 -2.69 -14.78 7.88
N GLY A 208 -3.52 -14.14 8.72
CA GLY A 208 -3.89 -14.70 10.02
C GLY A 208 -4.54 -16.08 9.90
N ARG A 209 -5.49 -16.23 8.98
CA ARG A 209 -6.15 -17.52 8.71
C ARG A 209 -5.17 -18.59 8.23
N LEU A 210 -4.34 -18.28 7.26
CA LEU A 210 -3.31 -19.18 6.71
C LEU A 210 -2.31 -19.63 7.78
N MET A 211 -1.90 -18.69 8.65
CA MET A 211 -0.98 -18.98 9.73
C MET A 211 -1.58 -19.92 10.78
N LEU A 212 -2.86 -19.74 11.10
CA LEU A 212 -3.56 -20.47 12.16
C LEU A 212 -4.26 -21.76 11.65
N GLY A 213 -4.36 -21.95 10.36
CA GLY A 213 -5.04 -23.11 9.74
C GLY A 213 -6.57 -23.08 9.92
N VAL A 214 -7.21 -21.88 9.94
CA VAL A 214 -8.64 -21.69 10.18
C VAL A 214 -9.33 -20.93 9.05
#